data_6a32f3db179f560aea7eb8ebdc65bf05
#
_entry.id   6a32f3db179f560aea7eb8ebdc65bf05
#
_cell.length_a   1.000
_cell.length_b   1.000
_cell.length_c   1.000
_cell.angle_alpha   90.00
_cell.angle_beta   90.00
_cell.angle_gamma   90.00
#
_symmetry.space_group_name_H-M   'P 1'
#
loop_
_entity.id
_entity.type
_entity.pdbx_description
1 polymer ?
#
loop_
_entity_poly.entity_id
_entity_poly.type
_entity_poly.pdbx_seq_one_letter_code
_entity_poly.pdbx_strand_id
1 'polypeptide(L)'
;MRIKYEVSAGGLVLRRNGTSLEGLLIGRGNPRVWSLPKGHVEARETHEQAALREVREETGCWAEILSKLSDISYWFYLNRTKHKKSVHFYLMRYLSGDTANHDHEVDEARWFEIKAAKKALKYVNEKRLVDLGLEWLQQEGAGIFEPEGEPVPIQSVRDTTA
;
A
#
# COMPACT_ATOMS: atom_id res chain seq x y z
N MET A 1 -32.03 -3.00 -15.28
CA MET A 1 -31.35 -2.51 -14.08
C MET A 1 -30.08 -1.81 -14.49
N ARG A 2 -29.90 -0.60 -14.02
CA ARG A 2 -28.71 0.18 -14.32
C ARG A 2 -27.55 -0.27 -13.44
N ILE A 3 -26.39 -0.46 -14.03
CA ILE A 3 -25.16 -0.82 -13.30
C ILE A 3 -24.17 0.34 -13.44
N LYS A 4 -23.68 0.80 -12.31
CA LYS A 4 -22.62 1.82 -12.27
C LYS A 4 -21.31 1.17 -11.85
N TYR A 5 -20.25 1.43 -12.62
CA TYR A 5 -18.92 0.91 -12.35
C TYR A 5 -18.06 2.02 -11.75
N GLU A 6 -17.37 1.69 -10.68
CA GLU A 6 -16.42 2.60 -10.03
C GLU A 6 -15.07 1.92 -9.93
N VAL A 7 -14.01 2.66 -10.24
CA VAL A 7 -12.64 2.15 -10.23
C VAL A 7 -11.80 3.01 -9.32
N SER A 8 -11.11 2.35 -8.40
CA SER A 8 -10.15 2.97 -7.48
C SER A 8 -8.81 2.25 -7.59
N ALA A 9 -7.77 2.89 -7.08
CA ALA A 9 -6.45 2.31 -6.99
C ALA A 9 -5.80 2.72 -5.68
N GLY A 10 -4.92 1.88 -5.18
CA GLY A 10 -4.23 2.14 -3.93
C GLY A 10 -3.03 1.24 -3.74
N GLY A 11 -2.49 1.26 -2.55
CA GLY A 11 -1.25 0.53 -2.31
C GLY A 11 -1.02 0.06 -0.89
N LEU A 12 -0.26 -1.01 -0.81
CA LEU A 12 0.39 -1.45 0.42
C LEU A 12 1.81 -0.91 0.38
N VAL A 13 2.07 0.11 1.17
CA VAL A 13 3.39 0.77 1.23
C VAL A 13 4.17 0.17 2.38
N LEU A 14 5.35 -0.33 2.08
CA LEU A 14 6.23 -0.95 3.06
C LEU A 14 7.51 -0.15 3.22
N ARG A 15 8.06 -0.20 4.42
CA ARG A 15 9.39 0.32 4.73
C ARG A 15 10.05 -0.55 5.79
N ARG A 16 11.36 -0.47 5.87
CA ARG A 16 12.10 -1.04 6.99
C ARG A 16 12.41 0.05 8.01
N ASN A 17 12.15 -0.24 9.28
CA ASN A 17 12.53 0.61 10.40
C ASN A 17 13.34 -0.24 11.38
N GLY A 18 14.67 -0.08 11.34
CA GLY A 18 15.55 -0.97 12.06
C GLY A 18 15.42 -2.40 11.55
N THR A 19 15.04 -3.34 12.41
CA THR A 19 14.80 -4.74 12.05
C THR A 19 13.35 -5.02 11.70
N SER A 20 12.47 -4.04 11.86
CA SER A 20 11.04 -4.21 11.62
C SER A 20 10.66 -3.81 10.21
N LEU A 21 9.84 -4.64 9.58
CA LEU A 21 9.13 -4.28 8.36
C LEU A 21 7.82 -3.64 8.77
N GLU A 22 7.51 -2.47 8.22
CA GLU A 22 6.31 -1.71 8.55
C GLU A 22 5.44 -1.48 7.31
N GLY A 23 4.13 -1.46 7.54
CA GLY A 23 3.13 -1.12 6.55
C GLY A 23 2.38 0.15 6.92
N LEU A 24 2.02 0.93 5.92
CA LEU A 24 1.37 2.23 6.07
C LEU A 24 -0.14 2.08 5.93
N LEU A 25 -0.86 2.46 6.97
CA LEU A 25 -2.31 2.41 6.99
C LEU A 25 -2.91 3.80 7.21
N ILE A 26 -4.14 3.98 6.77
CA ILE A 26 -4.94 5.16 7.06
C ILE A 26 -6.07 4.81 8.02
N GLY A 27 -6.38 5.74 8.89
CA GLY A 27 -7.43 5.60 9.89
C GLY A 27 -8.48 6.68 9.74
N ARG A 28 -9.73 6.28 9.87
CA ARG A 28 -10.89 7.18 9.87
C ARG A 28 -11.79 6.88 11.05
N GLY A 29 -12.39 7.92 11.57
CA GLY A 29 -13.40 7.78 12.61
C GLY A 29 -12.87 7.61 14.02
N ASN A 30 -13.81 7.50 14.95
CA ASN A 30 -13.53 7.24 16.36
C ASN A 30 -14.60 6.27 16.90
N PRO A 31 -14.25 5.01 17.20
CA PRO A 31 -12.88 4.45 17.10
C PRO A 31 -12.37 4.36 15.65
N ARG A 32 -11.08 4.34 15.52
CA ARG A 32 -10.42 4.27 14.20
C ARG A 32 -10.75 2.99 13.45
N VAL A 33 -11.10 3.15 12.19
CA VAL A 33 -11.17 2.05 11.23
C VAL A 33 -9.95 2.16 10.32
N TRP A 34 -9.12 1.12 10.31
CA TRP A 34 -7.87 1.11 9.55
C TRP A 34 -8.04 0.40 8.22
N SER A 35 -7.47 1.01 7.19
CA SER A 35 -7.50 0.48 5.82
C SER A 35 -6.26 0.88 5.05
N LEU A 36 -6.08 0.27 3.88
CA LEU A 36 -5.05 0.69 2.95
C LEU A 36 -5.45 1.99 2.25
N PRO A 37 -4.49 2.88 1.97
CA PRO A 37 -4.78 4.10 1.21
C PRO A 37 -5.21 3.76 -0.21
N LYS A 38 -6.27 4.41 -0.67
CA LYS A 38 -6.82 4.23 -2.01
C LYS A 38 -7.78 5.37 -2.36
N GLY A 39 -8.08 5.52 -3.63
CA GLY A 39 -9.09 6.47 -4.08
C GLY A 39 -9.38 6.33 -5.56
N HIS A 40 -10.30 7.15 -6.04
CA HIS A 40 -10.81 7.08 -7.40
C HIS A 40 -9.73 7.33 -8.46
N VAL A 41 -9.77 6.52 -9.51
CA VAL A 41 -8.96 6.76 -10.70
C VAL A 41 -9.61 7.90 -11.48
N GLU A 42 -8.85 8.96 -11.72
CA GLU A 42 -9.31 10.11 -12.48
C GLU A 42 -9.19 9.87 -13.98
N ALA A 43 -9.90 10.69 -14.77
CA ALA A 43 -9.82 10.62 -16.21
C ALA A 43 -8.35 10.81 -16.66
N ARG A 44 -7.91 9.98 -17.58
CA ARG A 44 -6.57 9.99 -18.16
C ARG A 44 -5.45 9.54 -17.22
N GLU A 45 -5.79 9.08 -16.02
CA GLU A 45 -4.82 8.41 -15.17
C GLU A 45 -4.77 6.93 -15.48
N THR A 46 -3.56 6.34 -15.44
CA THR A 46 -3.44 4.89 -15.33
C THR A 46 -3.77 4.48 -13.89
N HIS A 47 -4.04 3.20 -13.67
CA HIS A 47 -4.27 2.68 -12.32
C HIS A 47 -3.04 2.92 -11.43
N GLU A 48 -1.85 2.74 -11.98
CA GLU A 48 -0.58 2.98 -11.27
C GLU A 48 -0.43 4.44 -10.86
N GLN A 49 -0.72 5.37 -11.76
CA GLN A 49 -0.66 6.80 -11.46
C GLN A 49 -1.65 7.18 -10.37
N ALA A 50 -2.87 6.67 -10.44
CA ALA A 50 -3.89 6.92 -9.43
C ALA A 50 -3.47 6.35 -8.08
N ALA A 51 -2.92 5.13 -8.05
CA ALA A 51 -2.47 4.49 -6.83
C ALA A 51 -1.38 5.33 -6.15
N LEU A 52 -0.39 5.80 -6.90
CA LEU A 52 0.69 6.63 -6.36
C LEU A 52 0.17 7.98 -5.85
N ARG A 53 -0.73 8.61 -6.61
CA ARG A 53 -1.33 9.90 -6.21
C ARG A 53 -2.15 9.76 -4.93
N GLU A 54 -3.01 8.76 -4.86
CA GLU A 54 -3.87 8.54 -3.68
C GLU A 54 -3.06 8.20 -2.44
N VAL A 55 -2.01 7.39 -2.57
CA VAL A 55 -1.10 7.10 -1.47
C VAL A 55 -0.48 8.39 -0.95
N ARG A 56 0.02 9.24 -1.84
CA ARG A 56 0.63 10.52 -1.47
C ARG A 56 -0.38 11.44 -0.76
N GLU A 57 -1.58 11.57 -1.31
CA GLU A 57 -2.62 12.43 -0.72
C GLU A 57 -3.07 11.93 0.65
N GLU A 58 -3.39 10.66 0.75
CA GLU A 58 -3.95 10.09 1.98
C GLU A 58 -2.91 9.85 3.07
N THR A 59 -1.65 9.71 2.73
CA THR A 59 -0.62 9.37 3.71
C THR A 59 0.47 10.41 3.89
N GLY A 60 0.62 11.34 2.96
CA GLY A 60 1.72 12.29 2.95
C GLY A 60 3.05 11.71 2.50
N CYS A 61 3.06 10.46 2.05
CA CYS A 61 4.29 9.73 1.71
C CYS A 61 4.41 9.47 0.20
N TRP A 62 5.63 9.56 -0.29
CA TRP A 62 6.00 9.20 -1.65
C TRP A 62 6.48 7.76 -1.67
N ALA A 63 6.06 7.02 -2.68
CA ALA A 63 6.37 5.61 -2.81
C ALA A 63 6.61 5.25 -4.27
N GLU A 64 7.22 4.09 -4.50
CA GLU A 64 7.37 3.52 -5.83
C GLU A 64 6.71 2.15 -5.88
N ILE A 65 6.18 1.78 -7.04
CA ILE A 65 5.52 0.50 -7.24
C ILE A 65 6.57 -0.58 -7.45
N LEU A 66 6.44 -1.67 -6.69
CA LEU A 66 7.26 -2.87 -6.84
C LEU A 66 6.55 -3.92 -7.70
N SER A 67 5.26 -4.12 -7.48
CA SER A 67 4.47 -5.13 -8.17
C SER A 67 2.99 -4.87 -8.00
N LYS A 68 2.19 -5.39 -8.92
CA LYS A 68 0.76 -5.47 -8.70
C LYS A 68 0.46 -6.58 -7.70
N LEU A 69 -0.44 -6.31 -6.75
CA LEU A 69 -0.87 -7.34 -5.80
C LEU A 69 -2.12 -8.06 -6.27
N SER A 70 -3.24 -7.38 -6.31
CA SER A 70 -4.51 -7.96 -6.71
C SER A 70 -5.57 -6.88 -6.88
N ASP A 71 -6.67 -7.26 -7.49
CA ASP A 71 -7.87 -6.45 -7.54
C ASP A 71 -8.86 -6.96 -6.51
N ILE A 72 -9.54 -6.04 -5.86
CA ILE A 72 -10.66 -6.34 -4.97
C ILE A 72 -11.90 -5.77 -5.63
N SER A 73 -12.93 -6.59 -5.78
CA SER A 73 -14.20 -6.16 -6.37
C SER A 73 -15.35 -6.49 -5.43
N TYR A 74 -16.30 -5.59 -5.35
CA TYR A 74 -17.51 -5.83 -4.60
C TYR A 74 -18.70 -5.11 -5.22
N TRP A 75 -19.90 -5.64 -4.95
CA TRP A 75 -21.17 -5.13 -5.43
C TRP A 75 -21.95 -4.53 -4.28
N PHE A 76 -22.64 -3.42 -4.55
CA PHE A 76 -23.57 -2.84 -3.57
C PHE A 76 -24.72 -2.13 -4.30
N TYR A 77 -25.79 -1.88 -3.57
CA TYR A 77 -26.94 -1.14 -4.07
C TYR A 77 -27.00 0.22 -3.40
N LEU A 78 -27.20 1.25 -4.20
CA LEU A 78 -27.39 2.61 -3.74
C LEU A 78 -28.43 3.29 -4.63
N ASN A 79 -29.49 3.84 -4.02
CA ASN A 79 -30.56 4.51 -4.76
C ASN A 79 -31.11 3.69 -5.94
N ARG A 80 -31.41 2.40 -5.69
CA ARG A 80 -31.93 1.46 -6.67
C ARG A 80 -30.98 1.18 -7.85
N THR A 81 -29.73 1.61 -7.75
CA THR A 81 -28.71 1.35 -8.74
C THR A 81 -27.76 0.30 -8.20
N LYS A 82 -27.43 -0.69 -9.02
CA LYS A 82 -26.42 -1.67 -8.70
C LYS A 82 -25.04 -1.10 -9.03
N HIS A 83 -24.15 -1.13 -8.07
CA HIS A 83 -22.78 -0.62 -8.23
C HIS A 83 -21.79 -1.78 -8.17
N LYS A 84 -20.81 -1.75 -9.05
CA LYS A 84 -19.62 -2.58 -8.93
C LYS A 84 -18.42 -1.67 -8.70
N LYS A 85 -17.74 -1.88 -7.59
CA LYS A 85 -16.50 -1.17 -7.28
C LYS A 85 -15.33 -2.13 -7.41
N SER A 86 -14.33 -1.72 -8.16
CA SER A 86 -13.07 -2.46 -8.30
C SER A 86 -11.94 -1.58 -7.80
N VAL A 87 -11.06 -2.15 -6.98
CA VAL A 87 -9.89 -1.45 -6.46
C VAL A 87 -8.64 -2.22 -6.87
N HIS A 88 -7.74 -1.54 -7.56
CA HIS A 88 -6.47 -2.09 -8.02
C HIS A 88 -5.39 -1.75 -6.99
N PHE A 89 -4.82 -2.77 -6.35
CA PHE A 89 -3.81 -2.58 -5.32
C PHE A 89 -2.42 -2.99 -5.78
N TYR A 90 -1.45 -2.18 -5.39
CA TYR A 90 -0.03 -2.35 -5.73
C TYR A 90 0.82 -2.44 -4.47
N LEU A 91 1.83 -3.28 -4.51
CA LEU A 91 2.88 -3.31 -3.50
C LEU A 91 3.85 -2.16 -3.80
N MET A 92 4.14 -1.36 -2.80
CA MET A 92 4.96 -0.17 -2.94
C MET A 92 6.07 -0.12 -1.90
N ARG A 93 7.15 0.55 -2.26
CA ARG A 93 8.25 0.86 -1.35
C ARG A 93 8.21 2.34 -1.01
N TYR A 94 8.30 2.66 0.28
CA TYR A 94 8.41 4.04 0.76
C TYR A 94 9.70 4.68 0.26
N LEU A 95 9.59 5.92 -0.21
CA LEU A 95 10.73 6.73 -0.66
C LEU A 95 11.00 7.88 0.28
N SER A 96 9.99 8.66 0.61
CA SER A 96 10.12 9.88 1.41
C SER A 96 8.75 10.36 1.89
N GLY A 97 8.75 11.43 2.67
CA GLY A 97 7.52 12.06 3.15
C GLY A 97 7.22 11.75 4.60
N ASP A 98 6.26 12.48 5.13
CA ASP A 98 5.87 12.40 6.54
C ASP A 98 4.36 12.18 6.63
N THR A 99 3.95 11.21 7.44
CA THR A 99 2.53 10.91 7.67
C THR A 99 1.74 12.08 8.25
N ALA A 100 2.39 13.04 8.88
CA ALA A 100 1.74 14.27 9.34
C ALA A 100 1.16 15.09 8.18
N ASN A 101 1.61 14.88 6.95
CA ASN A 101 1.17 15.60 5.77
C ASN A 101 0.04 14.90 5.00
N HIS A 102 -0.66 13.95 5.65
CA HIS A 102 -1.85 13.36 5.06
C HIS A 102 -2.93 14.44 4.84
N ASP A 103 -3.85 14.21 3.91
CA ASP A 103 -4.92 15.16 3.63
C ASP A 103 -5.99 15.15 4.74
N HIS A 104 -6.97 16.04 4.60
CA HIS A 104 -8.04 16.19 5.58
C HIS A 104 -9.15 15.14 5.48
N GLU A 105 -9.15 14.32 4.42
CA GLU A 105 -10.11 13.23 4.27
C GLU A 105 -9.79 12.04 5.17
N VAL A 106 -8.55 11.96 5.64
CA VAL A 106 -8.04 10.92 6.51
C VAL A 106 -7.79 11.53 7.89
N ASP A 107 -8.20 10.84 8.94
CA ASP A 107 -7.98 11.33 10.31
C ASP A 107 -6.58 11.04 10.81
N GLU A 108 -5.98 9.96 10.33
CA GLU A 108 -4.64 9.57 10.74
C GLU A 108 -3.99 8.70 9.66
N ALA A 109 -2.68 8.88 9.43
CA ALA A 109 -1.85 7.96 8.68
C ALA A 109 -0.76 7.45 9.61
N ARG A 110 -0.53 6.14 9.66
CA ARG A 110 0.38 5.56 10.64
C ARG A 110 1.10 4.34 10.07
N TRP A 111 2.37 4.24 10.44
CA TRP A 111 3.17 3.05 10.20
C TRP A 111 2.90 2.02 11.30
N PHE A 112 2.64 0.78 10.90
CA PHE A 112 2.47 -0.34 11.80
C PHE A 112 3.53 -1.40 11.49
N GLU A 113 4.03 -2.08 12.50
CA GLU A 113 4.78 -3.32 12.25
C GLU A 113 3.85 -4.25 11.44
N ILE A 114 4.42 -4.98 10.47
CA ILE A 114 3.60 -5.63 9.44
C ILE A 114 2.54 -6.59 9.99
N LYS A 115 2.85 -7.33 11.04
CA LYS A 115 1.86 -8.22 11.66
C LYS A 115 0.76 -7.44 12.35
N ALA A 116 1.13 -6.35 13.01
CA ALA A 116 0.17 -5.44 13.63
C ALA A 116 -0.68 -4.73 12.57
N ALA A 117 -0.09 -4.35 11.44
CA ALA A 117 -0.83 -3.78 10.32
C ALA A 117 -1.91 -4.73 9.82
N LYS A 118 -1.55 -5.98 9.57
CA LYS A 118 -2.52 -7.00 9.15
C LYS A 118 -3.65 -7.16 10.16
N LYS A 119 -3.32 -7.18 11.45
CA LYS A 119 -4.31 -7.32 12.52
C LYS A 119 -5.22 -6.10 12.61
N ALA A 120 -4.68 -4.91 12.41
CA ALA A 120 -5.43 -3.64 12.51
C ALA A 120 -6.40 -3.44 11.36
N LEU A 121 -6.08 -3.93 10.16
CA LEU A 121 -6.93 -3.79 8.98
C LEU A 121 -8.32 -4.35 9.26
N LYS A 122 -9.35 -3.59 8.89
CA LYS A 122 -10.74 -4.00 9.08
C LYS A 122 -11.16 -5.07 8.09
N TYR A 123 -10.73 -4.94 6.83
CA TYR A 123 -11.27 -5.75 5.74
C TYR A 123 -10.41 -6.97 5.46
N VAL A 124 -11.05 -8.15 5.43
CA VAL A 124 -10.38 -9.43 5.19
C VAL A 124 -9.62 -9.41 3.85
N ASN A 125 -10.20 -8.81 2.82
CA ASN A 125 -9.54 -8.74 1.53
C ASN A 125 -8.25 -7.92 1.58
N GLU A 126 -8.19 -6.88 2.40
CA GLU A 126 -6.97 -6.09 2.58
C GLU A 126 -5.93 -6.84 3.42
N LYS A 127 -6.37 -7.60 4.43
CA LYS A 127 -5.46 -8.49 5.17
C LYS A 127 -4.77 -9.49 4.24
N ARG A 128 -5.50 -9.99 3.28
CA ARG A 128 -4.99 -10.93 2.27
C ARG A 128 -3.92 -10.29 1.39
N LEU A 129 -4.05 -8.99 1.10
CA LEU A 129 -3.04 -8.25 0.35
C LEU A 129 -1.71 -8.18 1.09
N VAL A 130 -1.74 -8.08 2.42
CA VAL A 130 -0.52 -8.13 3.23
C VAL A 130 0.19 -9.46 3.03
N ASP A 131 -0.56 -10.56 3.07
CA ASP A 131 0.01 -11.89 2.83
C ASP A 131 0.64 -12.00 1.44
N LEU A 132 -0.04 -11.51 0.41
CA LEU A 132 0.47 -11.51 -0.95
C LEU A 132 1.75 -10.68 -1.09
N GLY A 133 1.79 -9.52 -0.42
CA GLY A 133 2.98 -8.67 -0.42
C GLY A 133 4.17 -9.35 0.24
N LEU A 134 3.96 -10.03 1.36
CA LEU A 134 5.01 -10.78 2.05
C LEU A 134 5.51 -11.96 1.22
N GLU A 135 4.62 -12.67 0.54
CA GLU A 135 4.99 -13.73 -0.39
C GLU A 135 5.87 -13.20 -1.52
N TRP A 136 5.46 -12.07 -2.12
CA TRP A 136 6.23 -11.47 -3.20
C TRP A 136 7.64 -11.08 -2.74
N LEU A 137 7.76 -10.48 -1.56
CA LEU A 137 9.06 -10.13 -0.99
C LEU A 137 9.95 -11.36 -0.80
N GLN A 138 9.36 -12.46 -0.35
CA GLN A 138 10.09 -13.70 -0.13
C GLN A 138 10.60 -14.32 -1.42
N GLN A 139 9.81 -14.24 -2.50
CA GLN A 139 10.10 -14.90 -3.77
C GLN A 139 10.89 -14.02 -4.73
N GLU A 140 10.55 -12.73 -4.82
CA GLU A 140 11.04 -11.83 -5.87
C GLU A 140 11.79 -10.63 -5.31
N GLY A 141 11.55 -10.27 -4.06
CA GLY A 141 12.00 -9.02 -3.49
C GLY A 141 13.07 -9.16 -2.41
N ALA A 142 13.76 -10.30 -2.33
CA ALA A 142 14.82 -10.49 -1.34
C ALA A 142 15.87 -9.39 -1.46
N GLY A 143 16.11 -8.67 -0.36
CA GLY A 143 17.10 -7.60 -0.32
C GLY A 143 16.57 -6.20 -0.61
N ILE A 144 15.35 -6.05 -1.12
CA ILE A 144 14.79 -4.71 -1.44
C ILE A 144 14.72 -3.82 -0.20
N PHE A 145 14.43 -4.40 0.95
CA PHE A 145 14.35 -3.68 2.23
C PHE A 145 15.56 -3.90 3.11
N GLU A 146 16.66 -4.41 2.54
CA GLU A 146 17.91 -4.47 3.27
C GLU A 146 18.38 -3.05 3.60
N PRO A 147 19.02 -2.83 4.76
CA PRO A 147 19.43 -1.49 5.15
C PRO A 147 20.37 -0.90 4.10
N GLU A 148 19.94 0.17 3.45
CA GLU A 148 20.79 0.98 2.60
C GLU A 148 21.65 1.90 3.47
N GLY A 149 22.57 1.43 4.16
CA GLY A 149 23.40 2.29 4.98
C GLY A 149 24.76 1.69 5.16
N GLU A 150 24.84 0.42 4.93
CA GLU A 150 26.12 -0.26 4.91
C GLU A 150 26.47 -0.52 3.47
N PRO A 151 27.48 0.19 2.93
CA PRO A 151 27.99 -0.18 1.63
C PRO A 151 28.36 -1.65 1.69
N VAL A 152 27.97 -2.42 0.67
CA VAL A 152 28.43 -3.79 0.54
C VAL A 152 29.92 -3.79 0.83
N PRO A 153 30.40 -4.51 1.84
CA PRO A 153 31.81 -4.47 2.19
C PRO A 153 32.63 -4.83 0.95
N ILE A 154 33.62 -4.02 0.66
CA ILE A 154 34.53 -4.27 -0.46
C ILE A 154 35.12 -5.66 -0.36
N GLN A 155 35.26 -6.18 0.84
CA GLN A 155 35.70 -7.54 1.09
C GLN A 155 34.79 -8.59 0.48
N SER A 156 33.48 -8.43 0.52
CA SER A 156 32.56 -9.42 -0.08
C SER A 156 32.70 -9.45 -1.59
N VAL A 157 33.04 -8.31 -2.21
CA VAL A 157 33.32 -8.27 -3.64
C VAL A 157 34.65 -8.92 -3.96
N ARG A 158 35.66 -8.74 -3.08
CA ARG A 158 36.99 -9.35 -3.24
C ARG A 158 36.97 -10.84 -3.01
N ASP A 159 36.17 -11.31 -2.08
CA ASP A 159 36.01 -12.73 -1.79
C ASP A 159 35.40 -13.48 -2.96
N THR A 160 34.61 -12.81 -3.78
CA THR A 160 34.06 -13.40 -5.01
C THR A 160 35.06 -13.43 -6.16
N THR A 161 36.16 -12.68 -6.06
CA THR A 161 37.17 -12.60 -7.11
C THR A 161 38.45 -13.37 -6.75
N ALA A 162 38.52 -13.79 -5.53
CA ALA A 162 39.60 -14.63 -5.09
C ALA A 162 39.25 -16.12 -5.27
#